data_fbf22cb7b2cbb59c9c0fe69426ea8e13
#
_entry.id   fbf22cb7b2cbb59c9c0fe69426ea8e13
#
_cell.length_a   1.000
_cell.length_b   1.000
_cell.length_c   1.000
_cell.angle_alpha   90.00
_cell.angle_beta   90.00
_cell.angle_gamma   90.00
#
_symmetry.space_group_name_H-M   'P 1'
#
loop_
_entity.id
_entity.type
_entity.pdbx_description
1 polymer ?
#
loop_
_entity_poly.entity_id
_entity_poly.type
_entity_poly.pdbx_seq_one_letter_code
_entity_poly.pdbx_strand_id
1 'polypeptide(L)'
;TSLTSGTGNYAFLLGMGYFTNNVFTVEQLFMREYAHEPALLYYFADTVNNYKAIVTFNGKTFDIPIIKTRFRINRIPGFPVSMPVIDLLKPARSIFKSIYSSCSLKSLEELLLDVTRTDDIPGYLIPDVYFTYQQTGFDPRIINVIEHNRIDITSMVLLLVFFNTLYQMLHAKQFHQVPSNLYKNIAK
;
A
#
# COMPACT_ATOMS: atom_id res chain seq x y z
N THR A 1 5.58 -5.10 0.48
CA THR A 1 6.90 -5.05 1.15
C THR A 1 7.93 -5.83 0.35
N SER A 2 9.05 -5.24 0.01
CA SER A 2 10.07 -5.84 -0.86
C SER A 2 11.48 -5.68 -0.29
N LEU A 3 12.38 -6.55 -0.75
CA LEU A 3 13.81 -6.47 -0.45
C LEU A 3 14.51 -5.54 -1.45
N THR A 4 15.33 -4.65 -0.97
CA THR A 4 16.14 -3.75 -1.80
C THR A 4 17.62 -4.16 -1.74
N SER A 5 18.03 -5.14 -2.53
CA SER A 5 19.45 -5.34 -2.84
C SER A 5 19.64 -6.25 -4.05
N GLY A 6 20.32 -5.74 -5.08
CA GLY A 6 20.74 -6.51 -6.25
C GLY A 6 19.62 -6.97 -7.18
N THR A 7 19.90 -8.01 -7.98
CA THR A 7 18.97 -8.62 -8.94
C THR A 7 17.77 -9.37 -8.30
N GLY A 8 17.62 -9.30 -6.97
CA GLY A 8 16.69 -10.06 -6.17
C GLY A 8 15.68 -9.23 -5.38
N ASN A 9 15.02 -8.23 -5.99
CA ASN A 9 13.88 -7.57 -5.32
C ASN A 9 12.69 -8.51 -5.26
N TYR A 10 12.59 -9.29 -4.21
CA TYR A 10 11.42 -10.14 -3.95
C TYR A 10 10.31 -9.36 -3.26
N ALA A 11 9.07 -9.58 -3.69
CA ALA A 11 7.90 -9.17 -2.94
C ALA A 11 7.53 -10.29 -1.95
N PHE A 12 8.17 -10.34 -0.80
CA PHE A 12 8.01 -11.45 0.15
C PHE A 12 6.72 -11.35 0.99
N LEU A 13 6.10 -10.17 1.02
CA LEU A 13 4.82 -9.94 1.67
C LEU A 13 3.96 -9.09 0.74
N LEU A 14 2.94 -9.70 0.15
CA LEU A 14 1.92 -9.01 -0.65
C LEU A 14 0.64 -8.88 0.18
N GLY A 15 0.34 -7.67 0.59
CA GLY A 15 -0.92 -7.36 1.24
C GLY A 15 -1.93 -6.82 0.24
N MET A 16 -3.16 -7.27 0.34
CA MET A 16 -4.31 -6.85 -0.46
C MET A 16 -5.47 -6.50 0.45
N GLY A 17 -6.14 -5.39 0.14
CA GLY A 17 -7.40 -5.02 0.78
C GLY A 17 -8.50 -4.90 -0.27
N TYR A 18 -9.64 -5.50 -0.02
CA TYR A 18 -10.76 -5.49 -0.96
C TYR A 18 -12.10 -5.65 -0.24
N PHE A 19 -13.18 -5.27 -0.92
CA PHE A 19 -14.53 -5.43 -0.41
C PHE A 19 -15.20 -6.67 -1.03
N THR A 20 -15.79 -7.49 -0.16
CA THR A 20 -16.69 -8.58 -0.55
C THR A 20 -17.96 -8.47 0.27
N ASN A 21 -19.12 -8.36 -0.39
CA ASN A 21 -20.42 -8.20 0.28
C ASN A 21 -20.44 -7.08 1.33
N ASN A 22 -19.85 -5.93 1.00
CA ASN A 22 -19.70 -4.76 1.88
C ASN A 22 -18.81 -4.97 3.13
N VAL A 23 -18.07 -6.06 3.19
CA VAL A 23 -17.08 -6.33 4.23
C VAL A 23 -15.70 -6.05 3.65
N PHE A 24 -14.93 -5.20 4.33
CA PHE A 24 -13.53 -4.99 3.99
C PHE A 24 -12.67 -6.13 4.52
N THR A 25 -11.96 -6.79 3.64
CA THR A 25 -11.06 -7.89 3.96
C THR A 25 -9.62 -7.49 3.68
N VAL A 26 -8.73 -7.75 4.62
CA VAL A 26 -7.28 -7.66 4.42
C VAL A 26 -6.75 -9.07 4.31
N GLU A 27 -6.06 -9.34 3.22
CA GLU A 27 -5.41 -10.61 2.95
C GLU A 27 -3.91 -10.37 2.74
N GLN A 28 -3.09 -11.23 3.33
CA GLN A 28 -1.64 -11.11 3.29
C GLN A 28 -1.00 -12.41 2.86
N LEU A 29 -0.27 -12.35 1.76
CA LEU A 29 0.46 -13.49 1.19
C LEU A 29 1.92 -13.37 1.62
N PHE A 30 2.34 -14.22 2.56
CA PHE A 30 3.70 -14.23 3.08
C PHE A 30 4.52 -15.35 2.43
N MET A 31 5.65 -14.99 1.84
CA MET A 31 6.57 -15.92 1.20
C MET A 31 7.49 -16.54 2.25
N ARG A 32 7.20 -17.75 2.67
CA ARG A 32 8.01 -18.47 3.68
C ARG A 32 9.34 -18.95 3.12
N GLU A 33 9.37 -19.31 1.85
CA GLU A 33 10.54 -19.79 1.11
C GLU A 33 10.51 -19.24 -0.29
N TYR A 34 11.66 -19.00 -0.90
CA TYR A 34 11.73 -18.45 -2.27
C TYR A 34 11.01 -19.33 -3.31
N ALA A 35 10.95 -20.65 -3.09
CA ALA A 35 10.23 -21.57 -3.95
C ALA A 35 8.71 -21.32 -4.00
N HIS A 36 8.15 -20.61 -3.01
CA HIS A 36 6.73 -20.29 -2.96
C HIS A 36 6.34 -19.06 -3.82
N GLU A 37 7.31 -18.33 -4.35
CA GLU A 37 7.02 -17.09 -5.08
C GLU A 37 6.05 -17.30 -6.27
N PRO A 38 6.20 -18.33 -7.12
CA PRO A 38 5.24 -18.54 -8.22
C PRO A 38 3.80 -18.69 -7.74
N ALA A 39 3.58 -19.48 -6.69
CA ALA A 39 2.23 -19.71 -6.14
C ALA A 39 1.62 -18.41 -5.60
N LEU A 40 2.43 -17.59 -4.89
CA LEU A 40 2.03 -16.29 -4.37
C LEU A 40 1.64 -15.34 -5.50
N LEU A 41 2.42 -15.30 -6.58
CA LEU A 41 2.14 -14.44 -7.73
C LEU A 41 0.90 -14.90 -8.51
N TYR A 42 0.69 -16.20 -8.68
CA TYR A 42 -0.54 -16.74 -9.31
C TYR A 42 -1.77 -16.36 -8.49
N TYR A 43 -1.74 -16.57 -7.19
CA TYR A 43 -2.86 -16.22 -6.32
C TYR A 43 -3.16 -14.72 -6.36
N PHE A 44 -2.10 -13.89 -6.30
CA PHE A 44 -2.23 -12.44 -6.43
C PHE A 44 -2.91 -12.05 -7.76
N ALA A 45 -2.48 -12.62 -8.89
CA ALA A 45 -3.06 -12.34 -10.19
C ALA A 45 -4.54 -12.72 -10.26
N ASP A 46 -4.88 -13.90 -9.76
CA ASP A 46 -6.27 -14.41 -9.74
C ASP A 46 -7.17 -13.49 -8.91
N THR A 47 -6.71 -13.10 -7.73
CA THR A 47 -7.45 -12.17 -6.86
C THR A 47 -7.64 -10.81 -7.54
N VAL A 48 -6.55 -10.20 -8.03
CA VAL A 48 -6.59 -8.85 -8.60
C VAL A 48 -7.46 -8.77 -9.86
N ASN A 49 -7.49 -9.83 -10.69
CA ASN A 49 -8.31 -9.87 -11.90
C ASN A 49 -9.82 -9.76 -11.65
N ASN A 50 -10.28 -9.96 -10.42
CA ASN A 50 -11.68 -9.77 -10.05
C ASN A 50 -12.06 -8.30 -9.82
N TYR A 51 -11.09 -7.38 -9.89
CA TYR A 51 -11.28 -5.96 -9.59
C TYR A 51 -11.00 -5.07 -10.81
N LYS A 52 -11.49 -3.83 -10.78
CA LYS A 52 -11.40 -2.89 -11.91
C LYS A 52 -10.20 -1.95 -11.84
N ALA A 53 -9.61 -1.80 -10.66
CA ALA A 53 -8.47 -0.92 -10.42
C ALA A 53 -7.69 -1.38 -9.19
N ILE A 54 -6.42 -1.01 -9.13
CA ILE A 54 -5.56 -1.19 -7.96
C ILE A 54 -5.36 0.18 -7.32
N VAL A 55 -5.58 0.28 -6.02
CA VAL A 55 -5.24 1.46 -5.21
C VAL A 55 -3.91 1.22 -4.54
N THR A 56 -3.02 2.19 -4.59
CA THR A 56 -1.68 2.13 -3.99
C THR A 56 -1.32 3.43 -3.30
N PHE A 57 -0.30 3.38 -2.46
CA PHE A 57 0.37 4.57 -1.96
C PHE A 57 1.83 4.53 -2.40
N ASN A 58 2.21 5.37 -3.37
CA ASN A 58 3.51 5.38 -4.05
C ASN A 58 3.84 4.08 -4.83
N GLY A 59 2.88 3.16 -4.93
CA GLY A 59 3.08 1.84 -5.51
C GLY A 59 3.27 1.86 -7.01
N LYS A 60 2.76 2.89 -7.69
CA LYS A 60 2.94 3.05 -9.15
C LYS A 60 4.43 3.15 -9.52
N THR A 61 5.24 3.72 -8.61
CA THR A 61 6.69 3.89 -8.82
C THR A 61 7.51 2.74 -8.21
N PHE A 62 7.02 2.09 -7.14
CA PHE A 62 7.76 1.07 -6.40
C PHE A 62 7.16 -0.32 -6.53
N ASP A 63 5.98 -0.56 -6.00
CA ASP A 63 5.42 -1.92 -5.86
C ASP A 63 5.08 -2.54 -7.21
N ILE A 64 4.41 -1.80 -8.08
CA ILE A 64 3.96 -2.29 -9.39
C ILE A 64 5.12 -2.70 -10.31
N PRO A 65 6.22 -1.91 -10.44
CA PRO A 65 7.40 -2.33 -11.19
C PRO A 65 8.05 -3.60 -10.65
N ILE A 66 8.14 -3.74 -9.31
CA ILE A 66 8.69 -4.94 -8.68
C ILE A 66 7.85 -6.15 -9.03
N ILE A 67 6.54 -6.09 -8.78
CA ILE A 67 5.61 -7.18 -9.07
C ILE A 67 5.69 -7.56 -10.55
N LYS A 68 5.64 -6.60 -11.48
CA LYS A 68 5.79 -6.85 -12.93
C LYS A 68 7.08 -7.59 -13.27
N THR A 69 8.19 -7.20 -12.64
CA THR A 69 9.48 -7.85 -12.83
C THR A 69 9.44 -9.29 -12.33
N ARG A 70 8.84 -9.55 -11.18
CA ARG A 70 8.71 -10.90 -10.63
C ARG A 70 7.86 -11.81 -11.50
N PHE A 71 6.74 -11.31 -12.04
CA PHE A 71 5.93 -12.04 -13.02
C PHE A 71 6.75 -12.46 -14.25
N ARG A 72 7.57 -11.55 -14.79
CA ARG A 72 8.44 -11.85 -15.94
C ARG A 72 9.51 -12.89 -15.62
N ILE A 73 10.19 -12.76 -14.47
CA ILE A 73 11.25 -13.70 -14.06
C ILE A 73 10.67 -15.09 -13.87
N ASN A 74 9.49 -15.20 -13.25
CA ASN A 74 8.82 -16.46 -13.03
C ASN A 74 8.05 -16.99 -14.25
N ARG A 75 8.06 -16.25 -15.38
CA ARG A 75 7.35 -16.60 -16.63
C ARG A 75 5.85 -16.84 -16.41
N ILE A 76 5.26 -16.10 -15.47
CA ILE A 76 3.85 -16.19 -15.14
C ILE A 76 3.08 -15.24 -16.06
N PRO A 77 2.15 -15.75 -16.91
CA PRO A 77 1.23 -14.91 -17.66
C PRO A 77 0.19 -14.30 -16.71
N GLY A 78 -0.39 -13.18 -17.10
CA GLY A 78 -1.63 -12.74 -16.45
C GLY A 78 -1.49 -11.62 -15.42
N PHE A 79 -0.31 -10.96 -15.26
CA PHE A 79 -0.34 -9.66 -14.58
C PHE A 79 -1.23 -8.71 -15.40
N PRO A 80 -2.26 -8.09 -14.79
CA PRO A 80 -3.18 -7.20 -15.49
C PRO A 80 -2.44 -5.91 -15.90
N VAL A 81 -1.71 -5.97 -17.02
CA VAL A 81 -0.87 -4.87 -17.52
C VAL A 81 -1.69 -3.60 -17.80
N SER A 82 -2.96 -3.78 -18.13
CA SER A 82 -3.90 -2.70 -18.48
C SER A 82 -4.74 -2.20 -17.29
N MET A 83 -4.60 -2.81 -16.11
CA MET A 83 -5.42 -2.40 -14.96
C MET A 83 -5.05 -0.98 -14.49
N PRO A 84 -6.03 -0.08 -14.34
CA PRO A 84 -5.78 1.25 -13.80
C PRO A 84 -5.18 1.18 -12.40
N VAL A 85 -4.16 2.01 -12.16
CA VAL A 85 -3.54 2.17 -10.83
C VAL A 85 -3.83 3.58 -10.33
N ILE A 86 -4.55 3.64 -9.21
CA ILE A 86 -4.86 4.87 -8.47
C ILE A 86 -3.81 5.01 -7.37
N ASP A 87 -2.88 5.95 -7.54
CA ASP A 87 -1.82 6.19 -6.56
C ASP A 87 -2.15 7.38 -5.67
N LEU A 88 -2.43 7.11 -4.40
CA LEU A 88 -2.89 8.09 -3.42
C LEU A 88 -1.81 9.11 -3.01
N LEU A 89 -0.53 8.83 -3.25
CA LEU A 89 0.53 9.80 -2.95
C LEU A 89 0.41 11.07 -3.80
N LYS A 90 -0.09 10.96 -5.05
CA LYS A 90 -0.24 12.14 -5.93
C LYS A 90 -1.25 13.15 -5.37
N PRO A 91 -2.52 12.78 -5.10
CA PRO A 91 -3.47 13.69 -4.49
C PRO A 91 -3.01 14.14 -3.09
N ALA A 92 -2.40 13.27 -2.28
CA ALA A 92 -1.86 13.65 -1.00
C ALA A 92 -0.84 14.79 -1.12
N ARG A 93 0.14 14.66 -2.01
CA ARG A 93 1.14 15.73 -2.25
C ARG A 93 0.53 17.00 -2.82
N SER A 94 -0.43 16.88 -3.72
CA SER A 94 -1.11 18.05 -4.32
C SER A 94 -1.79 18.89 -3.25
N ILE A 95 -2.43 18.25 -2.27
CA ILE A 95 -3.21 18.93 -1.25
C ILE A 95 -2.35 19.35 -0.05
N PHE A 96 -1.47 18.44 0.42
CA PHE A 96 -0.86 18.58 1.74
C PHE A 96 0.60 19.00 1.74
N LYS A 97 1.33 18.93 0.62
CA LYS A 97 2.77 19.22 0.59
C LYS A 97 3.13 20.65 1.07
N SER A 98 2.22 21.61 0.89
CA SER A 98 2.43 23.00 1.36
C SER A 98 1.98 23.23 2.80
N ILE A 99 1.31 22.25 3.41
CA ILE A 99 0.76 22.36 4.77
C ILE A 99 1.59 21.53 5.74
N TYR A 100 2.01 20.34 5.32
CA TYR A 100 2.72 19.39 6.17
C TYR A 100 4.15 19.15 5.68
N SER A 101 5.06 18.93 6.61
CA SER A 101 6.47 18.64 6.31
C SER A 101 6.68 17.30 5.62
N SER A 102 5.78 16.36 5.81
CA SER A 102 5.80 15.03 5.22
C SER A 102 4.44 14.63 4.67
N CYS A 103 4.44 13.94 3.52
CA CYS A 103 3.29 13.26 2.95
C CYS A 103 3.51 11.75 2.90
N SER A 104 4.28 11.18 3.84
CA SER A 104 4.35 9.73 4.01
C SER A 104 3.00 9.18 4.49
N LEU A 105 2.72 7.89 4.25
CA LEU A 105 1.48 7.29 4.71
C LEU A 105 1.34 7.45 6.23
N LYS A 106 2.39 7.12 6.98
CA LYS A 106 2.43 7.28 8.45
C LYS A 106 2.13 8.72 8.89
N SER A 107 2.70 9.74 8.22
CA SER A 107 2.39 11.14 8.57
C SER A 107 0.93 11.49 8.32
N LEU A 108 0.34 10.96 7.24
CA LEU A 108 -1.06 11.21 6.92
C LEU A 108 -2.00 10.44 7.85
N GLU A 109 -1.61 9.26 8.32
CA GLU A 109 -2.31 8.51 9.36
C GLU A 109 -2.48 9.33 10.63
N GLU A 110 -1.38 9.88 11.14
CA GLU A 110 -1.37 10.69 12.35
C GLU A 110 -2.12 12.02 12.19
N LEU A 111 -1.99 12.66 11.02
CA LEU A 111 -2.52 14.01 10.79
C LEU A 111 -3.99 14.05 10.32
N LEU A 112 -4.46 13.00 9.65
CA LEU A 112 -5.77 13.00 8.98
C LEU A 112 -6.70 11.89 9.44
N LEU A 113 -6.15 10.77 9.88
CA LEU A 113 -6.93 9.55 10.12
C LEU A 113 -7.01 9.18 11.61
N ASP A 114 -6.31 9.91 12.47
CA ASP A 114 -6.19 9.62 13.91
C ASP A 114 -5.71 8.17 14.19
N VAL A 115 -4.83 7.68 13.31
CA VAL A 115 -4.22 6.36 13.42
C VAL A 115 -2.82 6.50 13.97
N THR A 116 -2.59 5.94 15.15
CA THR A 116 -1.26 5.88 15.79
C THR A 116 -0.79 4.44 15.77
N ARG A 117 0.45 4.22 15.28
CA ARG A 117 1.08 2.90 15.27
C ARG A 117 1.81 2.66 16.59
N THR A 118 1.45 1.59 17.29
CA THR A 118 2.18 1.10 18.46
C THR A 118 3.12 -0.04 18.03
N ASP A 119 4.35 -0.04 18.53
CA ASP A 119 5.37 -1.09 18.25
C ASP A 119 5.67 -1.29 16.76
N ASP A 120 5.56 -0.21 15.96
CA ASP A 120 5.79 -0.23 14.52
C ASP A 120 7.25 -0.48 14.18
N ILE A 121 7.49 -1.39 13.23
CA ILE A 121 8.83 -1.66 12.74
C ILE A 121 9.26 -0.58 11.73
N PRO A 122 10.45 0.04 11.88
CA PRO A 122 10.96 0.95 10.86
C PRO A 122 11.13 0.23 9.51
N GLY A 123 10.61 0.83 8.43
CA GLY A 123 10.60 0.21 7.10
C GLY A 123 11.98 -0.25 6.60
N TYR A 124 13.05 0.47 6.99
CA TYR A 124 14.42 0.10 6.60
C TYR A 124 14.96 -1.17 7.29
N LEU A 125 14.34 -1.61 8.41
CA LEU A 125 14.70 -2.87 9.09
C LEU A 125 13.96 -4.09 8.52
N ILE A 126 12.89 -3.89 7.78
CA ILE A 126 12.06 -4.98 7.26
C ILE A 126 12.85 -5.99 6.42
N PRO A 127 13.77 -5.57 5.52
CA PRO A 127 14.61 -6.51 4.78
C PRO A 127 15.45 -7.42 5.69
N ASP A 128 16.10 -6.85 6.72
CA ASP A 128 16.96 -7.59 7.62
C ASP A 128 16.17 -8.65 8.42
N VAL A 129 14.97 -8.30 8.86
CA VAL A 129 14.05 -9.23 9.55
C VAL A 129 13.70 -10.42 8.65
N TYR A 130 13.38 -10.16 7.40
CA TYR A 130 13.06 -11.23 6.47
C TYR A 130 14.29 -12.09 6.12
N PHE A 131 15.50 -11.49 5.96
CA PHE A 131 16.72 -12.25 5.76
C PHE A 131 17.05 -13.16 6.95
N THR A 132 16.92 -12.64 8.16
CA THR A 132 17.09 -13.45 9.38
C THR A 132 16.10 -14.62 9.39
N TYR A 133 14.83 -14.36 9.09
CA TYR A 133 13.82 -15.40 8.98
C TYR A 133 14.18 -16.46 7.93
N GLN A 134 14.68 -16.07 6.75
CA GLN A 134 15.09 -17.01 5.71
C GLN A 134 16.27 -17.89 6.13
N GLN A 135 17.20 -17.38 6.92
CA GLN A 135 18.39 -18.11 7.37
C GLN A 135 18.11 -19.04 8.53
N THR A 136 17.24 -18.65 9.45
CA THR A 136 17.05 -19.35 10.73
C THR A 136 15.71 -20.08 10.82
N GLY A 137 14.80 -19.81 9.89
CA GLY A 137 13.41 -20.28 9.94
C GLY A 137 12.52 -19.51 10.92
N PHE A 138 13.09 -18.55 11.66
CA PHE A 138 12.37 -17.79 12.69
C PHE A 138 12.95 -16.41 12.94
N ASP A 139 12.11 -15.40 13.01
CA ASP A 139 12.42 -14.08 13.60
C ASP A 139 11.13 -13.55 14.25
N PRO A 140 11.10 -13.26 15.57
CA PRO A 140 9.90 -12.81 16.26
C PRO A 140 9.36 -11.48 15.69
N ARG A 141 10.22 -10.68 15.07
CA ARG A 141 9.83 -9.38 14.46
C ARG A 141 9.02 -9.53 13.18
N ILE A 142 8.88 -10.73 12.61
CA ILE A 142 8.01 -10.99 11.45
C ILE A 142 6.57 -10.57 11.74
N ILE A 143 6.10 -10.75 12.99
CA ILE A 143 4.75 -10.33 13.37
C ILE A 143 4.57 -8.81 13.20
N ASN A 144 5.59 -8.02 13.55
CA ASN A 144 5.56 -6.56 13.39
C ASN A 144 5.59 -6.16 11.90
N VAL A 145 6.29 -6.93 11.04
CA VAL A 145 6.28 -6.71 9.58
C VAL A 145 4.90 -6.97 8.99
N ILE A 146 4.24 -8.05 9.41
CA ILE A 146 2.88 -8.40 8.98
C ILE A 146 1.89 -7.31 9.44
N GLU A 147 1.99 -6.88 10.69
CA GLU A 147 1.13 -5.84 11.26
C GLU A 147 1.36 -4.49 10.57
N HIS A 148 2.61 -4.09 10.32
CA HIS A 148 2.95 -2.90 9.55
C HIS A 148 2.25 -2.88 8.19
N ASN A 149 2.36 -3.97 7.44
CA ASN A 149 1.71 -4.10 6.14
C ASN A 149 0.16 -4.10 6.25
N ARG A 150 -0.42 -4.71 7.30
CA ARG A 150 -1.86 -4.68 7.55
C ARG A 150 -2.36 -3.25 7.79
N ILE A 151 -1.63 -2.48 8.60
CA ILE A 151 -1.96 -1.07 8.88
C ILE A 151 -1.87 -0.25 7.60
N ASP A 152 -0.81 -0.41 6.79
CA ASP A 152 -0.68 0.28 5.50
C ASP A 152 -1.91 0.09 4.61
N ILE A 153 -2.41 -1.15 4.49
CA ILE A 153 -3.56 -1.48 3.66
C ILE A 153 -4.83 -0.81 4.21
N THR A 154 -5.04 -0.90 5.51
CA THR A 154 -6.22 -0.31 6.16
C THR A 154 -6.21 1.21 6.03
N SER A 155 -5.05 1.83 6.23
CA SER A 155 -4.88 3.28 6.11
C SER A 155 -5.10 3.77 4.67
N MET A 156 -4.73 2.99 3.65
CA MET A 156 -5.03 3.34 2.25
C MET A 156 -6.54 3.44 1.99
N VAL A 157 -7.35 2.55 2.57
CA VAL A 157 -8.82 2.62 2.44
C VAL A 157 -9.37 3.85 3.13
N LEU A 158 -8.93 4.12 4.36
CA LEU A 158 -9.36 5.31 5.10
C LEU A 158 -8.98 6.60 4.34
N LEU A 159 -7.78 6.65 3.79
CA LEU A 159 -7.31 7.78 3.00
C LEU A 159 -8.10 7.93 1.69
N LEU A 160 -8.47 6.84 1.03
CA LEU A 160 -9.33 6.87 -0.16
C LEU A 160 -10.72 7.42 0.18
N VAL A 161 -11.31 6.98 1.29
CA VAL A 161 -12.60 7.51 1.78
C VAL A 161 -12.48 9.00 2.11
N PHE A 162 -11.40 9.41 2.78
CA PHE A 162 -11.13 10.82 3.07
C PHE A 162 -11.07 11.67 1.79
N PHE A 163 -10.32 11.24 0.77
CA PHE A 163 -10.24 11.96 -0.50
C PHE A 163 -11.59 12.01 -1.24
N ASN A 164 -12.35 10.91 -1.20
CA ASN A 164 -13.68 10.89 -1.81
C ASN A 164 -14.63 11.86 -1.10
N THR A 165 -14.63 11.89 0.23
CA THR A 165 -15.45 12.82 1.02
C THR A 165 -15.09 14.28 0.71
N LEU A 166 -13.79 14.58 0.66
CA LEU A 166 -13.30 15.91 0.32
C LEU A 166 -13.76 16.32 -1.11
N TYR A 167 -13.65 15.42 -2.07
CA TYR A 167 -14.12 15.63 -3.44
C TYR A 167 -15.63 15.90 -3.49
N GLN A 168 -16.44 15.14 -2.75
CA GLN A 168 -17.90 15.35 -2.69
C GLN A 168 -18.26 16.72 -2.10
N MET A 169 -17.60 17.14 -1.01
CA MET A 169 -17.80 18.46 -0.42
C MET A 169 -17.52 19.61 -1.41
N LEU A 170 -16.45 19.47 -2.19
CA LEU A 170 -16.09 20.44 -3.22
C LEU A 170 -17.12 20.51 -4.35
N HIS A 171 -17.57 19.35 -4.84
CA HIS A 171 -18.58 19.27 -5.89
C HIS A 171 -19.93 19.82 -5.44
N ALA A 172 -20.33 19.58 -4.21
CA ALA A 172 -21.56 20.11 -3.61
C ALA A 172 -21.45 21.61 -3.27
N LYS A 173 -20.31 22.26 -3.52
CA LYS A 173 -20.02 23.65 -3.14
C LYS A 173 -20.19 23.92 -1.64
N GLN A 174 -19.99 22.89 -0.82
CA GLN A 174 -20.06 22.96 0.65
C GLN A 174 -18.73 23.42 1.24
N PHE A 175 -18.19 24.51 0.71
CA PHE A 175 -16.85 25.03 1.05
C PHE A 175 -16.68 25.34 2.54
N HIS A 176 -17.77 25.68 3.25
CA HIS A 176 -17.77 25.94 4.68
C HIS A 176 -17.47 24.70 5.54
N GLN A 177 -17.62 23.50 4.96
CA GLN A 177 -17.31 22.24 5.62
C GLN A 177 -15.86 21.77 5.38
N VAL A 178 -15.18 22.40 4.43
CA VAL A 178 -13.78 22.10 4.15
C VAL A 178 -12.90 22.89 5.11
N PRO A 179 -12.00 22.25 5.86
CA PRO A 179 -11.07 22.95 6.74
C PRO A 179 -10.33 24.07 6.00
N SER A 180 -10.28 25.26 6.58
CA SER A 180 -9.75 26.48 5.93
C SER A 180 -8.29 26.36 5.48
N ASN A 181 -7.50 25.54 6.17
CA ASN A 181 -6.11 25.24 5.82
C ASN A 181 -5.99 24.36 4.56
N LEU A 182 -7.02 23.56 4.25
CA LEU A 182 -7.07 22.71 3.05
C LEU A 182 -7.63 23.48 1.84
N TYR A 183 -8.56 24.39 2.06
CA TYR A 183 -9.26 25.09 1.00
C TYR A 183 -8.33 25.81 0.01
N LYS A 184 -7.31 26.49 0.52
CA LYS A 184 -6.35 27.24 -0.32
C LYS A 184 -5.56 26.39 -1.30
N ASN A 185 -5.41 25.08 -1.03
CA ASN A 185 -4.64 24.16 -1.88
C ASN A 185 -5.50 23.36 -2.84
N ILE A 186 -6.79 23.29 -2.58
CA ILE A 186 -7.74 22.53 -3.38
C ILE A 186 -8.39 23.43 -4.46
N ALA A 187 -8.47 24.74 -4.17
CA ALA A 187 -9.09 25.72 -5.10
C ALA A 187 -8.14 26.20 -6.22
N LYS A 188 -6.91 25.65 -6.32
CA LYS A 188 -5.95 25.85 -7.41
C LYS A 188 -6.07 24.76 -8.46
#